data_18be8f72063e00fb7e4f81ef6231f0aa
#
_entry.id   18be8f72063e00fb7e4f81ef6231f0aa
#
_cell.length_a   1.000
_cell.length_b   1.000
_cell.length_c   1.000
_cell.angle_alpha   90.00
_cell.angle_beta   90.00
_cell.angle_gamma   90.00
#
_symmetry.space_group_name_H-M   'P 1'
#
loop_
_entity.id
_entity.type
_entity.pdbx_description
1 polymer ?
#
loop_
_entity_poly.entity_id
_entity_poly.type
_entity_poly.pdbx_seq_one_letter_code
_entity_poly.pdbx_strand_id
1 'polypeptide(L)'
;MVSYTSITGGKGTSEVVFYDFEMGKDVPNRVVGAFQNYAESDTIIPFVQYLTDQCGVAVGDNMISFFSTKNRVNIEQTNVEIDDEIQKVFYDESRLGVVVKENKENGETAEWILRLYDSSGTVELEEMIPDNMEEIFIQGDRIVMYEPSSCVIQTDGGRIRYENTFENGITKMLPGGSDREYIIVSDGKIKKIRLK
;
A
#
# COMPACT_ATOMS: atom_id res chain seq x y z
N MET A 1 2.14 9.76 -13.12
CA MET A 1 1.71 10.42 -11.87
C MET A 1 2.96 10.75 -11.05
N VAL A 2 2.98 11.90 -10.44
CA VAL A 2 4.09 12.36 -9.58
C VAL A 2 3.48 13.12 -8.40
N SER A 3 4.04 12.93 -7.20
CA SER A 3 3.76 13.82 -6.07
C SER A 3 4.94 14.77 -5.85
N TYR A 4 4.65 15.98 -5.44
CA TYR A 4 5.67 16.92 -4.96
C TYR A 4 5.11 17.83 -3.88
N THR A 5 5.98 18.27 -3.01
CA THR A 5 5.64 19.18 -1.92
C THR A 5 6.39 20.50 -2.13
N SER A 6 5.68 21.60 -2.11
CA SER A 6 6.25 22.94 -2.10
C SER A 6 6.18 23.54 -0.70
N ILE A 7 7.23 24.25 -0.27
CA ILE A 7 7.25 24.93 1.02
C ILE A 7 7.24 26.42 0.77
N THR A 8 6.18 27.10 1.19
CA THR A 8 6.03 28.55 1.05
C THR A 8 5.65 29.15 2.39
N GLY A 9 6.45 30.09 2.88
CA GLY A 9 6.19 30.76 4.17
C GLY A 9 6.21 29.84 5.40
N GLY A 10 6.94 28.71 5.34
CA GLY A 10 7.01 27.70 6.40
C GLY A 10 5.86 26.71 6.43
N LYS A 11 4.96 26.74 5.42
CA LYS A 11 3.91 25.73 5.25
C LYS A 11 4.22 24.86 4.04
N GLY A 12 4.10 23.53 4.24
CA GLY A 12 4.17 22.53 3.18
C GLY A 12 2.81 22.41 2.48
N THR A 13 2.81 22.36 1.15
CA THR A 13 1.64 22.00 0.35
C THR A 13 2.03 20.87 -0.58
N SER A 14 1.30 19.77 -0.54
CA SER A 14 1.53 18.63 -1.42
C SER A 14 0.52 18.59 -2.56
N GLU A 15 0.98 18.11 -3.70
CA GLU A 15 0.22 18.04 -4.93
C GLU A 15 0.50 16.73 -5.66
N VAL A 16 -0.53 16.12 -6.23
CA VAL A 16 -0.42 14.97 -7.14
C VAL A 16 -0.74 15.44 -8.55
N VAL A 17 0.19 15.18 -9.47
CA VAL A 17 0.09 15.64 -10.86
C VAL A 17 0.18 14.48 -11.82
N PHE A 18 -0.70 14.48 -12.81
CA PHE A 18 -0.74 13.53 -13.89
C PHE A 18 -0.20 14.15 -15.17
N TYR A 19 0.73 13.47 -15.82
CA TYR A 19 1.32 13.86 -17.10
C TYR A 19 0.93 12.86 -18.18
N ASP A 20 0.55 13.37 -19.35
CA ASP A 20 0.42 12.58 -20.58
C ASP A 20 1.64 12.80 -21.47
N PHE A 21 2.52 11.82 -21.53
CA PHE A 21 3.73 11.87 -22.37
C PHE A 21 3.48 11.47 -23.83
N GLU A 22 2.29 10.97 -24.17
CA GLU A 22 1.87 10.67 -25.54
C GLU A 22 1.37 11.91 -26.29
N MET A 23 1.05 12.99 -25.57
CA MET A 23 0.82 14.30 -26.19
C MET A 23 2.07 14.70 -26.97
N GLY A 24 1.93 14.96 -28.26
CA GLY A 24 3.05 15.20 -29.20
C GLY A 24 4.12 16.17 -28.70
N LYS A 25 5.29 16.19 -29.39
CA LYS A 25 6.48 16.95 -28.95
C LYS A 25 6.24 18.46 -28.86
N ASP A 26 5.22 18.97 -29.53
CA ASP A 26 4.91 20.40 -29.63
C ASP A 26 3.95 20.91 -28.55
N VAL A 27 3.52 20.05 -27.61
CA VAL A 27 2.66 20.45 -26.50
C VAL A 27 3.53 20.87 -25.30
N PRO A 28 3.59 22.16 -24.97
CA PRO A 28 4.47 22.69 -23.93
C PRO A 28 4.05 22.25 -22.51
N ASN A 29 2.77 21.99 -22.29
CA ASN A 29 2.23 21.54 -21.02
C ASN A 29 1.54 20.18 -21.18
N ARG A 30 2.09 19.16 -20.53
CA ARG A 30 1.61 17.77 -20.57
C ARG A 30 0.81 17.40 -19.32
N VAL A 31 0.48 18.34 -18.48
CA VAL A 31 -0.34 18.13 -17.28
C VAL A 31 -1.78 17.92 -17.71
N VAL A 32 -2.35 16.78 -17.36
CA VAL A 32 -3.76 16.44 -17.61
C VAL A 32 -4.62 16.53 -16.36
N GLY A 33 -4.01 16.59 -15.19
CA GLY A 33 -4.70 16.80 -13.91
C GLY A 33 -3.71 17.17 -12.81
N ALA A 34 -4.13 18.02 -11.90
CA ALA A 34 -3.40 18.42 -10.72
C ALA A 34 -4.38 18.50 -9.53
N PHE A 35 -4.02 17.83 -8.43
CA PHE A 35 -4.88 17.68 -7.26
C PHE A 35 -4.16 18.23 -6.04
N GLN A 36 -4.71 19.28 -5.44
CA GLN A 36 -4.15 20.06 -4.34
C GLN A 36 -4.95 19.94 -3.05
N ASN A 37 -5.72 18.85 -2.88
CA ASN A 37 -6.59 18.67 -1.71
C ASN A 37 -5.80 18.48 -0.40
N TYR A 38 -4.50 18.56 -0.47
CA TYR A 38 -3.55 18.44 0.65
C TYR A 38 -3.04 19.81 1.13
N ALA A 39 -3.61 20.89 0.58
CA ALA A 39 -3.11 22.26 0.78
C ALA A 39 -3.36 22.82 2.19
N GLU A 40 -4.31 22.27 2.94
CA GLU A 40 -4.68 22.78 4.27
C GLU A 40 -3.94 22.08 5.42
N SER A 41 -3.25 20.97 5.15
CA SER A 41 -2.47 20.22 6.11
C SER A 41 -1.00 20.22 5.67
N ASP A 42 -0.06 20.26 6.61
CA ASP A 42 1.37 20.02 6.36
C ASP A 42 1.63 18.57 5.89
N THR A 43 0.67 17.98 5.17
CA THR A 43 0.66 16.60 4.73
C THR A 43 1.70 16.37 3.64
N ILE A 44 2.56 15.40 3.87
CA ILE A 44 3.48 14.87 2.87
C ILE A 44 2.81 13.68 2.19
N ILE A 45 3.06 13.50 0.89
CA ILE A 45 2.61 12.34 0.12
C ILE A 45 3.83 11.48 -0.21
N PRO A 46 4.23 10.57 0.67
CA PRO A 46 5.44 9.76 0.50
C PRO A 46 5.28 8.65 -0.53
N PHE A 47 4.05 8.29 -0.89
CA PHE A 47 3.79 7.17 -1.76
C PHE A 47 2.81 7.54 -2.86
N VAL A 48 3.18 7.24 -4.12
CA VAL A 48 2.30 7.31 -5.29
C VAL A 48 2.58 6.12 -6.21
N GLN A 49 1.52 5.45 -6.66
CA GLN A 49 1.63 4.24 -7.48
C GLN A 49 0.43 4.11 -8.42
N TYR A 50 0.64 3.52 -9.60
CA TYR A 50 -0.45 2.96 -10.38
C TYR A 50 -0.72 1.53 -9.93
N LEU A 51 -1.94 1.24 -9.49
CA LEU A 51 -2.39 -0.12 -9.17
C LEU A 51 -2.80 -0.85 -10.46
N THR A 52 -3.45 -0.12 -11.37
CA THR A 52 -3.84 -0.62 -12.69
C THR A 52 -3.54 0.45 -13.75
N ASP A 53 -3.71 0.12 -15.01
CA ASP A 53 -3.64 1.10 -16.12
C ASP A 53 -4.65 2.25 -15.97
N GLN A 54 -5.66 2.08 -15.14
CA GLN A 54 -6.78 3.01 -14.99
C GLN A 54 -6.97 3.53 -13.56
N CYS A 55 -6.09 3.14 -12.64
CA CYS A 55 -6.16 3.58 -11.26
C CYS A 55 -4.78 3.95 -10.72
N GLY A 56 -4.62 5.22 -10.36
CA GLY A 56 -3.50 5.71 -9.55
C GLY A 56 -3.89 5.84 -8.09
N VAL A 57 -2.95 5.73 -7.19
CA VAL A 57 -3.15 5.93 -5.75
C VAL A 57 -2.06 6.83 -5.19
N ALA A 58 -2.43 7.68 -4.24
CA ALA A 58 -1.51 8.47 -3.43
C ALA A 58 -1.84 8.27 -1.95
N VAL A 59 -0.81 8.02 -1.15
CA VAL A 59 -0.96 7.84 0.29
C VAL A 59 -0.24 8.98 1.00
N GLY A 60 -0.99 9.76 1.77
CA GLY A 60 -0.51 10.78 2.67
C GLY A 60 -0.58 10.32 4.12
N ASP A 61 -0.33 11.23 5.05
CA ASP A 61 -0.27 10.90 6.47
C ASP A 61 -1.63 10.48 7.05
N ASN A 62 -2.73 11.09 6.56
CA ASN A 62 -4.09 10.91 7.07
C ASN A 62 -5.11 10.67 5.95
N MET A 63 -4.68 10.43 4.73
CA MET A 63 -5.59 10.26 3.61
C MET A 63 -4.98 9.40 2.52
N ILE A 64 -5.79 8.53 1.97
CA ILE A 64 -5.51 7.78 0.75
C ILE A 64 -6.40 8.33 -0.36
N SER A 65 -5.81 8.69 -1.49
CA SER A 65 -6.54 9.14 -2.67
C SER A 65 -6.42 8.14 -3.80
N PHE A 66 -7.54 7.70 -4.31
CA PHE A 66 -7.66 6.85 -5.49
C PHE A 66 -8.06 7.71 -6.69
N PHE A 67 -7.35 7.59 -7.80
CA PHE A 67 -7.56 8.36 -9.01
C PHE A 67 -7.97 7.46 -10.15
N SER A 68 -9.20 7.61 -10.64
CA SER A 68 -9.65 6.92 -11.85
C SER A 68 -9.15 7.67 -13.08
N THR A 69 -8.31 7.02 -13.89
CA THR A 69 -7.76 7.55 -15.14
C THR A 69 -8.45 6.96 -16.38
N LYS A 70 -9.63 6.33 -16.20
CA LYS A 70 -10.45 5.78 -17.32
C LYS A 70 -10.76 6.82 -18.38
N ASN A 71 -10.98 8.05 -17.95
CA ASN A 71 -11.14 9.20 -18.82
C ASN A 71 -9.89 10.08 -18.70
N ARG A 72 -9.04 10.06 -19.71
CA ARG A 72 -7.79 10.87 -19.75
C ARG A 72 -8.02 12.37 -19.66
N VAL A 73 -9.23 12.85 -19.96
CA VAL A 73 -9.60 14.28 -19.91
C VAL A 73 -10.15 14.67 -18.54
N ASN A 74 -10.74 13.72 -17.82
CA ASN A 74 -11.36 13.97 -16.53
C ASN A 74 -10.97 12.86 -15.55
N ILE A 75 -9.96 13.15 -14.73
CA ILE A 75 -9.50 12.24 -13.69
C ILE A 75 -10.38 12.43 -12.47
N GLU A 76 -11.06 11.39 -12.04
CA GLU A 76 -11.90 11.38 -10.85
C GLU A 76 -11.07 10.97 -9.63
N GLN A 77 -11.28 11.66 -8.51
CA GLN A 77 -10.60 11.39 -7.24
C GLN A 77 -11.62 10.90 -6.20
N THR A 78 -11.28 9.81 -5.53
CA THR A 78 -11.97 9.32 -4.33
C THR A 78 -11.00 9.35 -3.15
N ASN A 79 -11.38 10.00 -2.06
CA ASN A 79 -10.56 10.09 -0.85
C ASN A 79 -11.09 9.16 0.23
N VAL A 80 -10.17 8.51 0.92
CA VAL A 80 -10.40 7.72 2.12
C VAL A 80 -9.60 8.37 3.25
N GLU A 81 -10.30 8.90 4.24
CA GLU A 81 -9.69 9.47 5.44
C GLU A 81 -9.17 8.36 6.34
N ILE A 82 -8.00 8.56 6.91
CA ILE A 82 -7.34 7.64 7.84
C ILE A 82 -7.03 8.44 9.11
N ASP A 83 -7.71 8.12 10.17
CA ASP A 83 -7.53 8.78 11.48
C ASP A 83 -6.32 8.23 12.24
N ASP A 84 -5.84 7.06 11.84
CA ASP A 84 -4.78 6.31 12.47
C ASP A 84 -3.43 6.53 11.80
N GLU A 85 -2.34 6.24 12.50
CA GLU A 85 -0.98 6.34 11.96
C GLU A 85 -0.69 5.22 10.96
N ILE A 86 -0.43 5.56 9.70
CA ILE A 86 -0.04 4.58 8.66
C ILE A 86 1.39 4.12 8.91
N GLN A 87 1.56 2.82 9.16
CA GLN A 87 2.86 2.20 9.44
C GLN A 87 3.48 1.56 8.20
N LYS A 88 2.65 0.96 7.34
CA LYS A 88 3.11 0.25 6.14
C LYS A 88 2.15 0.46 4.99
N VAL A 89 2.71 0.49 3.78
CA VAL A 89 1.98 0.50 2.52
C VAL A 89 2.54 -0.60 1.63
N PHE A 90 1.67 -1.41 1.07
CA PHE A 90 2.01 -2.46 0.11
C PHE A 90 0.90 -2.58 -0.94
N TYR A 91 1.18 -3.18 -2.08
CA TYR A 91 0.23 -3.21 -3.19
C TYR A 91 0.50 -4.37 -4.14
N ASP A 92 -0.50 -4.69 -4.96
CA ASP A 92 -0.40 -5.51 -6.14
C ASP A 92 -0.97 -4.79 -7.38
N GLU A 93 -1.25 -5.54 -8.44
CA GLU A 93 -1.77 -5.00 -9.70
C GLU A 93 -3.21 -4.45 -9.62
N SER A 94 -3.89 -4.54 -8.49
CA SER A 94 -5.30 -4.11 -8.35
C SER A 94 -5.69 -3.58 -6.98
N ARG A 95 -4.87 -3.82 -5.96
CA ARG A 95 -5.22 -3.56 -4.55
C ARG A 95 -4.12 -2.78 -3.84
N LEU A 96 -4.54 -1.97 -2.89
CA LEU A 96 -3.68 -1.28 -1.93
C LEU A 96 -3.90 -1.85 -0.54
N GLY A 97 -2.85 -2.30 0.11
CA GLY A 97 -2.85 -2.64 1.52
C GLY A 97 -2.16 -1.57 2.34
N VAL A 98 -2.73 -1.26 3.49
CA VAL A 98 -2.10 -0.42 4.50
C VAL A 98 -2.18 -1.11 5.85
N VAL A 99 -1.16 -0.91 6.66
CA VAL A 99 -1.21 -1.24 8.08
C VAL A 99 -1.25 0.06 8.85
N VAL A 100 -2.26 0.21 9.67
CA VAL A 100 -2.42 1.35 10.56
C VAL A 100 -2.24 0.94 12.01
N LYS A 101 -1.77 1.87 12.82
CA LYS A 101 -1.66 1.71 14.26
C LYS A 101 -2.75 2.54 14.92
N GLU A 102 -3.78 1.85 15.39
CA GLU A 102 -4.88 2.45 16.15
C GLU A 102 -4.43 2.70 17.60
N ASN A 103 -4.36 3.97 17.97
CA ASN A 103 -4.06 4.36 19.35
C ASN A 103 -5.36 4.38 20.15
N LYS A 104 -5.50 3.44 21.09
CA LYS A 104 -6.66 3.38 21.96
C LYS A 104 -6.64 4.48 23.02
N GLU A 105 -7.78 5.12 23.21
CA GLU A 105 -8.01 5.97 24.36
C GLU A 105 -7.93 5.11 25.64
N ASN A 106 -7.45 5.67 26.74
CA ASN A 106 -7.34 5.02 28.06
C ASN A 106 -6.07 4.17 28.34
N GLY A 107 -5.03 4.23 27.53
CA GLY A 107 -3.74 3.58 27.82
C GLY A 107 -3.73 2.07 27.57
N GLU A 108 -4.69 1.57 26.80
CA GLU A 108 -4.66 0.21 26.26
C GLU A 108 -3.55 0.09 25.19
N THR A 109 -3.10 -1.13 24.95
CA THR A 109 -2.09 -1.41 23.93
C THR A 109 -2.65 -1.04 22.56
N ALA A 110 -1.86 -0.29 21.78
CA ALA A 110 -2.23 0.04 20.41
C ALA A 110 -2.45 -1.24 19.59
N GLU A 111 -3.44 -1.24 18.73
CA GLU A 111 -3.73 -2.35 17.82
C GLU A 111 -3.17 -2.06 16.44
N TRP A 112 -2.71 -3.10 15.78
CA TRP A 112 -2.25 -3.03 14.39
C TRP A 112 -3.32 -3.61 13.49
N ILE A 113 -3.84 -2.78 12.58
CA ILE A 113 -4.95 -3.13 11.71
C ILE A 113 -4.46 -3.14 10.27
N LEU A 114 -4.66 -4.26 9.60
CA LEU A 114 -4.49 -4.41 8.17
C LEU A 114 -5.79 -4.03 7.48
N ARG A 115 -5.69 -3.07 6.54
CA ARG A 115 -6.79 -2.71 5.63
C ARG A 115 -6.36 -2.97 4.20
N LEU A 116 -7.20 -3.69 3.44
CA LEU A 116 -7.03 -3.93 2.01
C LEU A 116 -8.12 -3.20 1.25
N TYR A 117 -7.72 -2.40 0.29
CA TYR A 117 -8.61 -1.61 -0.56
C TYR A 117 -8.54 -2.09 -2.00
N ASP A 118 -9.68 -2.13 -2.67
CA ASP A 118 -9.75 -2.25 -4.13
C ASP A 118 -9.32 -0.96 -4.85
N SER A 119 -9.28 -0.99 -6.17
CA SER A 119 -8.92 0.17 -6.99
C SER A 119 -9.96 1.32 -6.98
N SER A 120 -11.11 1.15 -6.32
CA SER A 120 -12.12 2.19 -6.11
C SER A 120 -12.00 2.88 -4.74
N GLY A 121 -11.16 2.34 -3.83
CA GLY A 121 -11.05 2.78 -2.45
C GLY A 121 -12.03 2.09 -1.50
N THR A 122 -12.68 1.01 -1.95
CA THR A 122 -13.55 0.21 -1.10
C THR A 122 -12.74 -0.78 -0.28
N VAL A 123 -13.01 -0.87 1.02
CA VAL A 123 -12.36 -1.84 1.91
C VAL A 123 -12.86 -3.26 1.58
N GLU A 124 -11.94 -4.14 1.22
CA GLU A 124 -12.19 -5.57 0.99
C GLU A 124 -11.90 -6.43 2.22
N LEU A 125 -10.91 -6.02 3.03
CA LEU A 125 -10.52 -6.68 4.27
C LEU A 125 -10.13 -5.65 5.32
N GLU A 126 -10.58 -5.85 6.55
CA GLU A 126 -10.08 -5.16 7.74
C GLU A 126 -9.93 -6.17 8.86
N GLU A 127 -8.73 -6.30 9.41
CA GLU A 127 -8.45 -7.25 10.50
C GLU A 127 -7.26 -6.82 11.36
N MET A 128 -7.29 -7.26 12.61
CA MET A 128 -6.12 -7.12 13.49
C MET A 128 -5.03 -8.08 13.09
N ILE A 129 -3.79 -7.58 13.09
CA ILE A 129 -2.59 -8.37 12.83
C ILE A 129 -1.61 -8.25 13.99
N PRO A 130 -0.67 -9.20 14.16
CA PRO A 130 0.41 -9.06 15.13
C PRO A 130 1.25 -7.80 14.88
N ASP A 131 1.62 -7.10 15.94
CA ASP A 131 2.41 -5.85 15.90
C ASP A 131 3.87 -6.02 15.46
N ASN A 132 4.36 -7.26 15.47
CA ASN A 132 5.73 -7.60 15.12
C ASN A 132 5.95 -7.96 13.64
N MET A 133 4.91 -7.88 12.79
CA MET A 133 5.05 -8.19 11.35
C MET A 133 5.88 -7.12 10.64
N GLU A 134 7.13 -7.47 10.29
CA GLU A 134 8.08 -6.54 9.67
C GLU A 134 7.83 -6.33 8.18
N GLU A 135 7.43 -7.38 7.48
CA GLU A 135 7.22 -7.36 6.04
C GLU A 135 5.84 -7.93 5.67
N ILE A 136 5.18 -7.26 4.75
CA ILE A 136 3.87 -7.67 4.22
C ILE A 136 3.86 -7.48 2.71
N PHE A 137 3.33 -8.45 1.99
CA PHE A 137 3.08 -8.32 0.54
C PHE A 137 1.89 -9.16 0.08
N ILE A 138 1.35 -8.81 -1.09
CA ILE A 138 0.25 -9.54 -1.74
C ILE A 138 0.81 -10.40 -2.86
N GLN A 139 0.29 -11.61 -2.99
CA GLN A 139 0.57 -12.52 -4.11
C GLN A 139 -0.72 -13.25 -4.51
N GLY A 140 -1.32 -12.85 -5.62
CA GLY A 140 -2.64 -13.36 -6.04
C GLY A 140 -3.70 -13.11 -4.96
N ASP A 141 -4.43 -14.15 -4.54
CA ASP A 141 -5.43 -14.11 -3.47
C ASP A 141 -4.82 -14.26 -2.06
N ARG A 142 -3.52 -13.99 -1.88
CA ARG A 142 -2.80 -14.21 -0.63
C ARG A 142 -2.19 -12.93 -0.10
N ILE A 143 -2.29 -12.77 1.21
CA ILE A 143 -1.52 -11.81 2.00
C ILE A 143 -0.47 -12.59 2.76
N VAL A 144 0.78 -12.22 2.58
CA VAL A 144 1.94 -12.81 3.24
C VAL A 144 2.48 -11.82 4.25
N MET A 145 2.56 -12.22 5.50
CA MET A 145 3.10 -11.44 6.59
C MET A 145 4.21 -12.24 7.25
N TYR A 146 5.35 -11.62 7.52
CA TYR A 146 6.42 -12.30 8.24
C TYR A 146 7.28 -11.33 9.04
N GLU A 147 7.91 -11.90 10.04
CA GLU A 147 8.95 -11.31 10.87
C GLU A 147 10.14 -12.30 10.94
N PRO A 148 11.27 -11.96 11.56
CA PRO A 148 12.44 -12.83 11.54
C PRO A 148 12.21 -14.26 12.02
N SER A 149 11.28 -14.50 12.92
CA SER A 149 11.07 -15.84 13.52
C SER A 149 9.78 -16.53 13.07
N SER A 150 8.85 -15.84 12.43
CA SER A 150 7.56 -16.42 12.05
C SER A 150 6.98 -15.87 10.74
N CYS A 151 6.07 -16.62 10.14
CA CYS A 151 5.27 -16.11 9.03
C CYS A 151 3.83 -16.60 9.08
N VAL A 152 2.94 -15.78 8.55
CA VAL A 152 1.52 -16.08 8.32
C VAL A 152 1.22 -15.83 6.85
N ILE A 153 0.54 -16.77 6.20
CA ILE A 153 -0.03 -16.61 4.86
C ILE A 153 -1.53 -16.85 4.95
N GLN A 154 -2.29 -15.87 4.58
CA GLN A 154 -3.74 -15.95 4.59
C GLN A 154 -4.33 -15.58 3.23
N THR A 155 -5.61 -15.85 3.02
CA THR A 155 -6.34 -15.33 1.86
C THR A 155 -6.69 -13.86 2.07
N ASP A 156 -7.05 -13.16 1.01
CA ASP A 156 -7.64 -11.81 1.03
C ASP A 156 -8.98 -11.73 1.81
N GLY A 157 -9.62 -12.86 2.09
CA GLY A 157 -10.77 -12.96 3.02
C GLY A 157 -10.37 -13.34 4.46
N GLY A 158 -9.10 -13.17 4.89
CA GLY A 158 -8.65 -13.37 6.27
C GLY A 158 -8.45 -14.84 6.69
N ARG A 159 -8.61 -15.83 5.79
CA ARG A 159 -8.44 -17.24 6.16
C ARG A 159 -6.97 -17.64 6.14
N ILE A 160 -6.41 -18.00 7.30
CA ILE A 160 -5.05 -18.53 7.41
C ILE A 160 -4.88 -19.83 6.60
N ARG A 161 -3.87 -19.87 5.76
CA ARG A 161 -3.47 -21.01 4.92
C ARG A 161 -2.17 -21.65 5.35
N TYR A 162 -1.31 -20.85 5.96
CA TYR A 162 -0.03 -21.32 6.46
C TYR A 162 0.40 -20.40 7.60
N GLU A 163 0.89 -21.02 8.65
CA GLU A 163 1.51 -20.35 9.79
C GLU A 163 2.68 -21.22 10.24
N ASN A 164 3.82 -20.61 10.47
CA ASN A 164 4.99 -21.36 10.92
C ASN A 164 5.98 -20.46 11.67
N THR A 165 6.70 -21.09 12.59
CA THR A 165 7.82 -20.50 13.31
C THR A 165 9.12 -21.13 12.83
N PHE A 166 10.19 -20.33 12.71
CA PHE A 166 11.47 -20.74 12.15
C PHE A 166 12.58 -20.56 13.19
N GLU A 167 13.13 -21.65 13.68
CA GLU A 167 14.21 -21.64 14.69
C GLU A 167 15.46 -20.88 14.22
N ASN A 168 15.78 -20.95 12.92
CA ASN A 168 16.94 -20.27 12.34
C ASN A 168 16.62 -18.90 11.73
N GLY A 169 15.41 -18.41 11.94
CA GLY A 169 14.94 -17.13 11.43
C GLY A 169 14.68 -17.10 9.92
N ILE A 170 13.96 -16.05 9.51
CA ILE A 170 13.71 -15.70 8.10
C ILE A 170 14.50 -14.43 7.80
N THR A 171 15.38 -14.47 6.80
CA THR A 171 16.05 -13.26 6.31
C THR A 171 15.20 -12.54 5.27
N LYS A 172 14.54 -13.31 4.40
CA LYS A 172 13.65 -12.77 3.36
C LYS A 172 12.64 -13.84 2.92
N MET A 173 11.43 -13.38 2.64
CA MET A 173 10.42 -14.19 1.97
C MET A 173 10.01 -13.51 0.67
N LEU A 174 9.93 -14.26 -0.41
CA LEU A 174 9.68 -13.74 -1.75
C LEU A 174 8.56 -14.53 -2.43
N PRO A 175 7.80 -13.90 -3.33
CA PRO A 175 6.92 -14.61 -4.24
C PRO A 175 7.66 -15.68 -5.04
N GLY A 176 7.04 -16.84 -5.25
CA GLY A 176 7.52 -17.90 -6.12
C GLY A 176 7.00 -17.79 -7.55
N GLY A 177 7.12 -18.88 -8.31
CA GLY A 177 6.67 -18.94 -9.71
C GLY A 177 5.15 -19.07 -9.89
N SER A 178 4.38 -19.19 -8.82
CA SER A 178 2.90 -19.22 -8.83
C SER A 178 2.36 -18.68 -7.51
N ASP A 179 1.07 -18.33 -7.48
CA ASP A 179 0.38 -17.75 -6.31
C ASP A 179 0.44 -18.60 -5.03
N ARG A 180 0.85 -19.86 -5.16
CA ARG A 180 0.98 -20.79 -4.04
C ARG A 180 2.42 -21.18 -3.72
N GLU A 181 3.39 -20.60 -4.40
CA GLU A 181 4.81 -20.89 -4.20
C GLU A 181 5.52 -19.69 -3.57
N TYR A 182 6.34 -19.98 -2.57
CA TYR A 182 7.13 -18.99 -1.86
C TYR A 182 8.56 -19.44 -1.73
N ILE A 183 9.46 -18.49 -1.77
CA ILE A 183 10.90 -18.70 -1.56
C ILE A 183 11.25 -18.10 -0.22
N ILE A 184 11.76 -18.91 0.70
CA ILE A 184 12.23 -18.49 2.01
C ILE A 184 13.74 -18.54 2.03
N VAL A 185 14.36 -17.43 2.39
CA VAL A 185 15.79 -17.35 2.69
C VAL A 185 15.96 -17.39 4.20
N SER A 186 16.65 -18.39 4.70
CA SER A 186 16.89 -18.60 6.12
C SER A 186 18.29 -19.18 6.33
N ASP A 187 19.10 -18.62 7.21
CA ASP A 187 20.47 -19.08 7.52
C ASP A 187 21.33 -19.28 6.25
N GLY A 188 21.24 -18.34 5.29
CA GLY A 188 21.95 -18.43 4.02
C GLY A 188 21.48 -19.54 3.08
N LYS A 189 20.42 -20.26 3.42
CA LYS A 189 19.81 -21.31 2.61
C LYS A 189 18.52 -20.82 1.97
N ILE A 190 18.24 -21.34 0.78
CA ILE A 190 17.01 -21.06 0.04
C ILE A 190 16.11 -22.29 0.13
N LYS A 191 14.90 -22.08 0.60
CA LYS A 191 13.86 -23.12 0.68
C LYS A 191 12.65 -22.66 -0.13
N LYS A 192 12.16 -23.55 -1.00
CA LYS A 192 10.89 -23.35 -1.71
C LYS A 192 9.78 -24.07 -0.95
N ILE A 193 8.69 -23.37 -0.66
CA ILE A 193 7.47 -23.96 -0.12
C ILE A 193 6.33 -23.81 -1.12
N ARG A 194 5.42 -24.79 -1.12
CA ARG A 194 4.22 -24.77 -1.95
C ARG A 194 3.02 -25.11 -1.08
N LEU A 195 2.06 -24.19 -1.06
CA LEU A 195 0.79 -24.40 -0.36
C LEU A 195 -0.13 -25.33 -1.18
N LYS A 196 -0.86 -26.17 -0.50
CA LYS A 196 -1.86 -27.08 -1.10
C LYS A 196 -3.18 -26.37 -1.35
#